data_43579f8684903ab2504acfc630e9164a
#
_entry.id   43579f8684903ab2504acfc630e9164a
#
_cell.length_a   1.000
_cell.length_b   1.000
_cell.length_c   1.000
_cell.angle_alpha   90.00
_cell.angle_beta   90.00
_cell.angle_gamma   90.00
#
_symmetry.space_group_name_H-M   'P 1'
#
loop_
_entity.id
_entity.type
_entity.pdbx_description
1 polymer ?
#
loop_
_entity_poly.entity_id
_entity_poly.type
_entity_poly.pdbx_seq_one_letter_code
_entity_poly.pdbx_strand_id
1 'polypeptide(L)'
;EDVSTSLLIRKNKERGTFMRKRMEDAVRQVLRDAPSQLQTLFSLSNSNELLFADYVLLTEGKTEWRVLPTLFERLTGKSFALIKCALVRQGGVSNTKKSMRVLSAMDVPVRAIVDLDYAFTSAVHDGFLDKNDPDLEACRKIFFKLSRFGKMRLVNGIPVNKRSRMSAAQGFALMAQDPEAELPLRSIHLKLRKRGIWVWRYGAIEEHLGLEGKTEKIWSAFIDKIRYKEPRKFIPHYEDL
;
A
#
# COMPACT_ATOMS: atom_id res chain seq x y z
N GLU A 1 10.56 20.93 13.52
CA GLU A 1 10.51 20.09 14.77
C GLU A 1 10.80 18.64 14.38
N ASP A 2 11.63 17.99 15.17
CA ASP A 2 12.01 16.60 14.94
C ASP A 2 10.98 15.68 15.59
N VAL A 3 10.14 15.06 14.75
CA VAL A 3 9.11 14.10 15.19
C VAL A 3 9.71 12.90 15.93
N SER A 4 10.97 12.56 15.64
CA SER A 4 11.64 11.39 16.21
C SER A 4 11.82 11.48 17.73
N THR A 5 11.97 12.68 18.25
CA THR A 5 12.19 12.98 19.69
C THR A 5 10.93 13.41 20.44
N SER A 6 9.82 13.62 19.71
CA SER A 6 8.56 14.09 20.29
C SER A 6 7.91 13.05 21.19
N LEU A 7 7.36 13.49 22.32
CA LEU A 7 6.57 12.66 23.23
C LEU A 7 5.09 12.78 22.88
N LEU A 8 4.44 11.66 22.62
CA LEU A 8 3.02 11.60 22.31
C LEU A 8 2.23 11.15 23.54
N ILE A 9 1.47 12.09 24.12
CA ILE A 9 0.55 11.80 25.21
C ILE A 9 -0.84 11.61 24.62
N ARG A 10 -1.50 10.52 24.97
CA ARG A 10 -2.84 10.14 24.52
C ARG A 10 -3.74 9.85 25.71
N LYS A 11 -5.03 9.98 25.49
CA LYS A 11 -6.07 9.60 26.44
C LYS A 11 -7.11 8.74 25.76
N ASN A 12 -7.43 7.61 26.32
CA ASN A 12 -8.57 6.79 25.93
C ASN A 12 -9.36 6.33 27.15
N LYS A 13 -10.55 5.73 26.91
CA LYS A 13 -11.45 5.32 28.01
C LYS A 13 -10.90 4.14 28.83
N GLU A 14 -10.13 3.26 28.21
CA GLU A 14 -9.64 2.02 28.85
C GLU A 14 -8.35 2.26 29.65
N ARG A 15 -7.41 3.01 29.08
CA ARG A 15 -6.05 3.22 29.64
C ARG A 15 -5.90 4.56 30.37
N GLY A 16 -6.89 5.45 30.32
CA GLY A 16 -6.75 6.82 30.80
C GLY A 16 -5.73 7.62 29.99
N THR A 17 -4.94 8.45 30.65
CA THR A 17 -3.84 9.20 30.02
C THR A 17 -2.59 8.33 30.00
N PHE A 18 -2.00 8.15 28.83
CA PHE A 18 -0.79 7.35 28.64
C PHE A 18 0.15 8.00 27.64
N MET A 19 1.42 7.64 27.73
CA MET A 19 2.48 8.09 26.83
C MET A 19 2.81 6.99 25.84
N ARG A 20 2.83 7.33 24.56
CA ARG A 20 3.36 6.45 23.51
C ARG A 20 4.88 6.47 23.52
N LYS A 21 5.49 5.36 23.12
CA LYS A 21 6.93 5.30 22.92
C LYS A 21 7.37 6.30 21.85
N ARG A 22 8.50 7.00 22.06
CA ARG A 22 9.06 7.86 21.04
C ARG A 22 9.43 7.08 19.79
N MET A 23 9.37 7.73 18.63
CA MET A 23 9.75 7.10 17.37
C MET A 23 11.20 6.61 17.38
N GLU A 24 12.12 7.41 17.93
CA GLU A 24 13.52 7.04 18.07
C GLU A 24 13.71 5.74 18.85
N ASP A 25 13.03 5.60 19.98
CA ASP A 25 13.10 4.39 20.83
C ASP A 25 12.47 3.18 20.13
N ALA A 26 11.36 3.37 19.40
CA ALA A 26 10.73 2.32 18.63
C ALA A 26 11.61 1.87 17.46
N VAL A 27 12.26 2.81 16.77
CA VAL A 27 13.22 2.52 15.69
C VAL A 27 14.40 1.73 16.22
N ARG A 28 15.02 2.15 17.30
CA ARG A 28 16.15 1.43 17.94
C ARG A 28 15.75 0.01 18.36
N GLN A 29 14.53 -0.17 18.88
CA GLN A 29 14.03 -1.47 19.30
C GLN A 29 13.78 -2.42 18.12
N VAL A 30 13.28 -1.91 17.00
CA VAL A 30 12.82 -2.72 15.86
C VAL A 30 13.94 -2.95 14.85
N LEU A 31 14.84 -1.98 14.70
CA LEU A 31 15.89 -1.95 13.68
C LEU A 31 17.25 -1.80 14.34
N ARG A 32 17.95 -2.92 14.50
CA ARG A 32 19.31 -2.91 15.05
C ARG A 32 20.35 -2.34 14.07
N ASP A 33 20.11 -2.47 12.75
CA ASP A 33 21.14 -2.26 11.74
C ASP A 33 20.95 -1.03 10.82
N ALA A 34 19.84 -0.32 10.85
CA ALA A 34 19.63 0.87 10.00
C ALA A 34 18.60 1.88 10.55
N PRO A 35 18.83 2.49 11.72
CA PRO A 35 17.88 3.45 12.29
C PRO A 35 17.69 4.70 11.42
N SER A 36 18.76 5.19 10.76
CA SER A 36 18.74 6.43 9.97
C SER A 36 17.82 6.39 8.75
N GLN A 37 17.66 5.25 8.08
CA GLN A 37 16.83 5.15 6.87
C GLN A 37 15.35 5.36 7.16
N LEU A 38 14.84 4.84 8.25
CA LEU A 38 13.42 5.01 8.64
C LEU A 38 13.15 6.37 9.29
N GLN A 39 14.09 6.91 10.04
CA GLN A 39 14.00 8.29 10.51
C GLN A 39 13.88 9.26 9.33
N THR A 40 14.71 9.10 8.29
CA THR A 40 14.63 9.88 7.07
C THR A 40 13.28 9.68 6.36
N LEU A 41 12.75 8.46 6.31
CA LEU A 41 11.49 8.13 5.65
C LEU A 41 10.30 8.80 6.35
N PHE A 42 10.25 8.78 7.66
CA PHE A 42 9.22 9.45 8.45
C PHE A 42 9.42 10.97 8.54
N SER A 43 10.63 11.48 8.35
CA SER A 43 10.91 12.92 8.35
C SER A 43 10.53 13.58 7.03
N LEU A 44 10.63 12.86 5.91
CA LEU A 44 10.36 13.39 4.55
C LEU A 44 8.88 13.27 4.13
N SER A 45 8.10 12.43 4.78
CA SER A 45 6.67 12.30 4.54
C SER A 45 5.91 12.93 5.70
N ASN A 46 4.88 13.71 5.48
CA ASN A 46 3.90 14.31 6.42
C ASN A 46 3.96 13.82 7.88
N SER A 47 5.16 13.68 8.42
CA SER A 47 5.43 13.08 9.74
C SER A 47 4.78 13.87 10.88
N ASN A 48 4.55 15.16 10.67
CA ASN A 48 3.82 15.98 11.62
C ASN A 48 2.37 15.49 11.83
N GLU A 49 1.76 14.90 10.81
CA GLU A 49 0.42 14.31 10.94
C GLU A 49 0.41 13.10 11.89
N LEU A 50 1.53 12.36 11.99
CA LEU A 50 1.65 11.23 12.93
C LEU A 50 1.49 11.67 14.40
N LEU A 51 1.90 12.90 14.72
CA LEU A 51 1.79 13.43 16.08
C LEU A 51 0.33 13.58 16.53
N PHE A 52 -0.58 13.80 15.58
CA PHE A 52 -2.00 14.04 15.85
C PHE A 52 -2.90 12.88 15.46
N ALA A 53 -2.36 11.86 14.80
CA ALA A 53 -3.13 10.72 14.31
C ALA A 53 -3.37 9.67 15.40
N ASP A 54 -4.57 9.07 15.36
CA ASP A 54 -4.90 7.88 16.13
C ASP A 54 -4.62 6.60 15.33
N TYR A 55 -4.62 6.70 13.99
CA TYR A 55 -4.36 5.61 13.04
C TYR A 55 -3.40 6.05 11.95
N VAL A 56 -2.68 5.11 11.37
CA VAL A 56 -1.80 5.37 10.22
C VAL A 56 -2.14 4.43 9.07
N LEU A 57 -2.29 5.01 7.88
CA LEU A 57 -2.37 4.29 6.62
C LEU A 57 -1.09 4.54 5.82
N LEU A 58 -0.30 3.49 5.66
CA LEU A 58 0.89 3.52 4.81
C LEU A 58 0.48 3.34 3.35
N THR A 59 1.02 4.17 2.47
CA THR A 59 0.81 4.09 1.03
C THR A 59 2.14 3.93 0.30
N GLU A 60 2.12 3.29 -0.86
CA GLU A 60 3.32 3.04 -1.61
C GLU A 60 3.82 4.31 -2.31
N GLY A 61 2.95 4.99 -3.01
CA GLY A 61 3.32 6.04 -3.95
C GLY A 61 2.58 7.37 -3.79
N LYS A 62 2.80 8.21 -4.81
CA LYS A 62 2.18 9.53 -4.88
C LYS A 62 0.71 9.46 -5.29
N THR A 63 0.32 8.48 -6.10
CA THR A 63 -1.05 8.33 -6.60
C THR A 63 -2.02 8.13 -5.44
N GLU A 64 -1.72 7.17 -4.57
CA GLU A 64 -2.53 6.92 -3.37
C GLU A 64 -2.63 8.17 -2.51
N TRP A 65 -1.49 8.80 -2.24
CA TRP A 65 -1.44 9.99 -1.40
C TRP A 65 -2.29 11.15 -1.95
N ARG A 66 -2.33 11.29 -3.30
CA ARG A 66 -3.11 12.35 -3.97
C ARG A 66 -4.60 12.03 -4.10
N VAL A 67 -4.94 10.78 -4.36
CA VAL A 67 -6.28 10.38 -4.79
C VAL A 67 -7.12 9.83 -3.64
N LEU A 68 -6.53 9.05 -2.74
CA LEU A 68 -7.26 8.38 -1.66
C LEU A 68 -8.02 9.32 -0.74
N PRO A 69 -7.54 10.52 -0.36
CA PRO A 69 -8.31 11.40 0.52
C PRO A 69 -9.67 11.77 -0.05
N THR A 70 -9.71 12.18 -1.32
CA THR A 70 -10.98 12.56 -1.98
C THR A 70 -11.86 11.32 -2.25
N LEU A 71 -11.27 10.21 -2.64
CA LEU A 71 -11.98 8.96 -2.86
C LEU A 71 -12.63 8.46 -1.56
N PHE A 72 -11.87 8.40 -0.48
CA PHE A 72 -12.37 7.99 0.83
C PHE A 72 -13.50 8.87 1.32
N GLU A 73 -13.35 10.19 1.22
CA GLU A 73 -14.39 11.13 1.61
C GLU A 73 -15.66 10.94 0.78
N ARG A 74 -15.51 10.72 -0.52
CA ARG A 74 -16.65 10.49 -1.42
C ARG A 74 -17.40 9.19 -1.12
N LEU A 75 -16.65 8.13 -0.76
CA LEU A 75 -17.25 6.82 -0.47
C LEU A 75 -17.87 6.74 0.93
N THR A 76 -17.29 7.43 1.91
CA THR A 76 -17.65 7.25 3.32
C THR A 76 -18.34 8.46 3.94
N GLY A 77 -18.31 9.62 3.28
CA GLY A 77 -18.75 10.91 3.84
C GLY A 77 -17.84 11.45 4.95
N LYS A 78 -16.64 10.87 5.15
CA LYS A 78 -15.70 11.23 6.22
C LYS A 78 -14.33 11.51 5.64
N SER A 79 -13.65 12.58 6.09
CA SER A 79 -12.24 12.82 5.75
C SER A 79 -11.31 12.00 6.63
N PHE A 80 -10.06 11.76 6.15
CA PHE A 80 -9.00 11.16 6.98
C PHE A 80 -8.74 11.99 8.25
N ALA A 81 -8.80 13.31 8.15
CA ALA A 81 -8.65 14.19 9.31
C ALA A 81 -9.75 13.95 10.36
N LEU A 82 -11.01 13.80 9.92
CA LEU A 82 -12.14 13.55 10.83
C LEU A 82 -11.97 12.24 11.60
N ILE A 83 -11.45 11.20 10.96
CA ILE A 83 -11.17 9.91 11.61
C ILE A 83 -9.78 9.85 12.25
N LYS A 84 -9.04 10.96 12.27
CA LYS A 84 -7.66 11.08 12.80
C LYS A 84 -6.71 10.03 12.23
N CYS A 85 -6.79 9.78 10.94
CA CYS A 85 -5.91 8.86 10.22
C CYS A 85 -4.87 9.65 9.42
N ALA A 86 -3.59 9.46 9.72
CA ALA A 86 -2.51 9.99 8.91
C ALA A 86 -2.25 9.10 7.70
N LEU A 87 -2.13 9.72 6.54
CA LEU A 87 -1.76 9.05 5.30
C LEU A 87 -0.25 9.25 5.07
N VAL A 88 0.53 8.19 5.22
CA VAL A 88 2.00 8.25 5.19
C VAL A 88 2.55 7.48 4.01
N ARG A 89 3.31 8.18 3.16
CA ARG A 89 3.99 7.56 2.04
C ARG A 89 5.29 6.88 2.49
N GLN A 90 5.45 5.59 2.25
CA GLN A 90 6.57 4.80 2.73
C GLN A 90 7.79 4.74 1.79
N GLY A 91 7.72 5.37 0.61
CA GLY A 91 8.85 5.45 -0.32
C GLY A 91 9.27 4.13 -0.96
N GLY A 92 8.35 3.16 -1.02
CA GLY A 92 8.54 1.86 -1.66
C GLY A 92 8.14 0.68 -0.78
N VAL A 93 7.70 -0.38 -1.41
CA VAL A 93 7.12 -1.59 -0.78
C VAL A 93 8.07 -2.34 0.17
N SER A 94 9.38 -2.27 -0.05
CA SER A 94 10.38 -2.92 0.80
C SER A 94 10.42 -2.39 2.24
N ASN A 95 9.82 -1.24 2.49
CA ASN A 95 9.77 -0.63 3.81
C ASN A 95 8.49 -0.99 4.60
N THR A 96 7.51 -1.65 3.96
CA THR A 96 6.18 -1.89 4.54
C THR A 96 6.26 -2.59 5.91
N LYS A 97 6.92 -3.73 5.99
CA LYS A 97 7.06 -4.48 7.26
C LYS A 97 7.79 -3.68 8.34
N LYS A 98 8.88 -3.01 7.96
CA LYS A 98 9.67 -2.20 8.90
C LYS A 98 8.85 -1.05 9.46
N SER A 99 8.18 -0.29 8.59
CA SER A 99 7.31 0.83 8.97
C SER A 99 6.16 0.38 9.87
N MET A 100 5.49 -0.72 9.52
CA MET A 100 4.42 -1.29 10.35
C MET A 100 4.94 -1.70 11.74
N ARG A 101 6.11 -2.32 11.82
CA ARG A 101 6.70 -2.74 13.12
C ARG A 101 7.06 -1.54 13.99
N VAL A 102 7.64 -0.49 13.42
CA VAL A 102 7.99 0.73 14.18
C VAL A 102 6.73 1.41 14.71
N LEU A 103 5.73 1.64 13.86
CA LEU A 103 4.48 2.26 14.28
C LEU A 103 3.74 1.41 15.33
N SER A 104 3.73 0.10 15.16
CA SER A 104 3.17 -0.82 16.17
C SER A 104 3.93 -0.76 17.49
N ALA A 105 5.26 -0.63 17.46
CA ALA A 105 6.09 -0.46 18.67
C ALA A 105 5.85 0.89 19.38
N MET A 106 5.34 1.90 18.65
CA MET A 106 4.86 3.17 19.19
C MET A 106 3.42 3.11 19.70
N ASP A 107 2.78 1.94 19.69
CA ASP A 107 1.36 1.77 20.02
C ASP A 107 0.44 2.57 19.07
N VAL A 108 0.82 2.64 17.79
CA VAL A 108 0.04 3.29 16.71
C VAL A 108 -0.57 2.23 15.83
N PRO A 109 -1.90 2.10 15.79
CA PRO A 109 -2.58 1.20 14.86
C PRO A 109 -2.25 1.57 13.42
N VAL A 110 -1.73 0.61 12.67
CA VAL A 110 -1.23 0.83 11.30
C VAL A 110 -1.81 -0.18 10.33
N ARG A 111 -2.07 0.28 9.11
CA ARG A 111 -2.42 -0.52 7.94
C ARG A 111 -1.58 -0.06 6.76
N ALA A 112 -1.47 -0.90 5.74
CA ALA A 112 -0.77 -0.55 4.50
C ALA A 112 -1.66 -0.83 3.28
N ILE A 113 -1.53 0.00 2.25
CA ILE A 113 -2.06 -0.23 0.91
C ILE A 113 -0.87 -0.34 -0.04
N VAL A 114 -0.87 -1.38 -0.86
CA VAL A 114 0.25 -1.71 -1.76
C VAL A 114 -0.26 -2.22 -3.11
N ASP A 115 0.59 -2.13 -4.12
CA ASP A 115 0.34 -2.69 -5.44
C ASP A 115 0.45 -4.24 -5.42
N LEU A 116 -0.05 -4.90 -6.46
CA LEU A 116 -0.11 -6.37 -6.52
C LEU A 116 1.27 -7.03 -6.51
N ASP A 117 2.28 -6.39 -7.07
CA ASP A 117 3.64 -6.93 -7.12
C ASP A 117 4.26 -7.15 -5.73
N TYR A 118 3.81 -6.38 -4.72
CA TYR A 118 4.17 -6.60 -3.32
C TYR A 118 3.96 -8.04 -2.88
N ALA A 119 2.84 -8.67 -3.27
CA ALA A 119 2.50 -10.03 -2.87
C ALA A 119 3.56 -11.05 -3.35
N PHE A 120 4.15 -10.82 -4.52
CA PHE A 120 5.12 -11.73 -5.16
C PHE A 120 6.57 -11.43 -4.78
N THR A 121 6.82 -10.30 -4.18
CA THR A 121 8.17 -9.80 -3.86
C THR A 121 8.34 -9.61 -2.35
N SER A 122 8.03 -8.44 -1.85
CA SER A 122 8.28 -8.05 -0.46
C SER A 122 7.45 -8.86 0.54
N ALA A 123 6.21 -9.25 0.23
CA ALA A 123 5.40 -10.04 1.15
C ALA A 123 6.00 -11.44 1.41
N VAL A 124 6.61 -12.05 0.39
CA VAL A 124 7.33 -13.33 0.54
C VAL A 124 8.62 -13.13 1.32
N HIS A 125 9.43 -12.14 0.96
CA HIS A 125 10.67 -11.79 1.68
C HIS A 125 10.40 -11.48 3.15
N ASP A 126 9.33 -10.79 3.43
CA ASP A 126 8.92 -10.38 4.78
C ASP A 126 8.26 -11.50 5.60
N GLY A 127 7.98 -12.66 4.98
CA GLY A 127 7.33 -13.81 5.62
C GLY A 127 5.83 -13.60 5.90
N PHE A 128 5.18 -12.70 5.17
CA PHE A 128 3.73 -12.54 5.21
C PHE A 128 3.01 -13.58 4.34
N LEU A 129 3.67 -14.04 3.29
CA LEU A 129 3.25 -15.16 2.44
C LEU A 129 4.40 -16.18 2.33
N ASP A 130 4.05 -17.45 2.18
CA ASP A 130 5.03 -18.50 1.87
C ASP A 130 5.46 -18.39 0.40
N LYS A 131 6.76 -18.61 0.12
CA LYS A 131 7.26 -18.59 -1.27
C LYS A 131 6.61 -19.66 -2.16
N ASN A 132 6.17 -20.77 -1.55
CA ASN A 132 5.50 -21.89 -2.20
C ASN A 132 3.98 -21.84 -2.01
N ASP A 133 3.42 -20.68 -1.67
CA ASP A 133 1.98 -20.51 -1.53
C ASP A 133 1.28 -20.93 -2.85
N PRO A 134 0.27 -21.81 -2.80
CA PRO A 134 -0.37 -22.35 -4.00
C PRO A 134 -1.04 -21.29 -4.86
N ASP A 135 -1.52 -20.19 -4.25
CA ASP A 135 -2.14 -19.10 -4.98
C ASP A 135 -1.09 -18.27 -5.75
N LEU A 136 0.11 -18.07 -5.15
CA LEU A 136 1.24 -17.45 -5.87
C LEU A 136 1.70 -18.33 -7.04
N GLU A 137 1.74 -19.64 -6.86
CA GLU A 137 2.11 -20.57 -7.93
C GLU A 137 1.08 -20.61 -9.06
N ALA A 138 -0.21 -20.54 -8.74
CA ALA A 138 -1.27 -20.43 -9.73
C ALA A 138 -1.08 -19.15 -10.60
N CYS A 139 -0.86 -18.02 -9.97
CA CYS A 139 -0.59 -16.77 -10.68
C CYS A 139 0.71 -16.84 -11.52
N ARG A 140 1.78 -17.48 -11.01
CA ARG A 140 3.03 -17.67 -11.78
C ARG A 140 2.80 -18.50 -13.05
N LYS A 141 1.96 -19.54 -13.01
CA LYS A 141 1.58 -20.30 -14.21
C LYS A 141 0.91 -19.41 -15.26
N ILE A 142 0.05 -18.46 -14.83
CA ILE A 142 -0.57 -17.50 -15.75
C ILE A 142 0.51 -16.57 -16.35
N PHE A 143 1.46 -16.06 -15.56
CA PHE A 143 2.59 -15.28 -16.10
C PHE A 143 3.36 -16.08 -17.17
N PHE A 144 3.66 -17.36 -16.93
CA PHE A 144 4.33 -18.22 -17.92
C PHE A 144 3.51 -18.36 -19.20
N LYS A 145 2.19 -18.59 -19.09
CA LYS A 145 1.26 -18.65 -20.24
C LYS A 145 1.33 -17.34 -21.06
N LEU A 146 1.20 -16.20 -20.39
CA LEU A 146 1.24 -14.88 -21.02
C LEU A 146 2.60 -14.53 -21.63
N SER A 147 3.71 -14.96 -21.01
CA SER A 147 5.07 -14.68 -21.50
C SER A 147 5.39 -15.35 -22.84
N ARG A 148 4.71 -16.45 -23.19
CA ARG A 148 4.87 -17.14 -24.49
C ARG A 148 4.54 -16.26 -25.69
N PHE A 149 3.75 -15.21 -25.50
CA PHE A 149 3.46 -14.22 -26.55
C PHE A 149 4.61 -13.22 -26.80
N GLY A 150 5.77 -13.39 -26.14
CA GLY A 150 7.00 -12.64 -26.41
C GLY A 150 7.00 -11.16 -26.02
N LYS A 151 5.95 -10.66 -25.35
CA LYS A 151 5.84 -9.25 -24.92
C LYS A 151 6.35 -9.04 -23.49
N MET A 152 6.30 -10.05 -22.64
CA MET A 152 6.63 -10.02 -21.23
C MET A 152 7.88 -10.85 -20.95
N ARG A 153 8.82 -10.29 -20.20
CA ARG A 153 10.00 -11.01 -19.68
C ARG A 153 9.77 -11.34 -18.20
N LEU A 154 10.10 -12.58 -17.84
CA LEU A 154 10.02 -13.05 -16.46
C LEU A 154 11.41 -13.26 -15.88
N VAL A 155 11.57 -12.95 -14.60
CA VAL A 155 12.70 -13.36 -13.74
C VAL A 155 12.11 -13.99 -12.49
N ASN A 156 12.53 -15.19 -12.15
CA ASN A 156 11.95 -15.99 -11.06
C ASN A 156 10.41 -16.12 -11.14
N GLY A 157 9.89 -16.24 -12.37
CA GLY A 157 8.43 -16.35 -12.59
C GLY A 157 7.64 -15.05 -12.43
N ILE A 158 8.30 -13.89 -12.33
CA ILE A 158 7.67 -12.59 -12.08
C ILE A 158 8.03 -11.63 -13.22
N PRO A 159 7.09 -10.79 -13.71
CA PRO A 159 7.34 -9.78 -14.72
C PRO A 159 8.40 -8.77 -14.30
N VAL A 160 9.27 -8.39 -15.24
CA VAL A 160 10.31 -7.37 -15.02
C VAL A 160 10.34 -6.34 -16.13
N ASN A 161 10.76 -5.10 -15.80
CA ASN A 161 10.87 -4.02 -16.79
C ASN A 161 12.07 -4.19 -17.75
N LYS A 162 13.18 -4.74 -17.23
CA LYS A 162 14.45 -4.80 -17.98
C LYS A 162 14.35 -5.72 -19.19
N ARG A 163 14.60 -5.18 -20.39
CA ARG A 163 14.55 -5.89 -21.67
C ARG A 163 13.19 -6.55 -21.94
N SER A 164 12.11 -5.96 -21.46
CA SER A 164 10.73 -6.37 -21.74
C SER A 164 10.04 -5.31 -22.60
N ARG A 165 9.15 -5.74 -23.52
CA ARG A 165 8.30 -4.81 -24.29
C ARG A 165 7.12 -4.29 -23.47
N MET A 166 6.76 -5.01 -22.43
CA MET A 166 5.71 -4.69 -21.47
C MET A 166 6.33 -4.38 -20.13
N SER A 167 5.86 -3.36 -19.41
CA SER A 167 6.31 -3.08 -18.05
C SER A 167 5.86 -4.17 -17.07
N ALA A 168 6.53 -4.27 -15.93
CA ALA A 168 6.11 -5.21 -14.88
C ALA A 168 4.67 -4.92 -14.43
N ALA A 169 4.32 -3.65 -14.19
CA ALA A 169 2.97 -3.25 -13.80
C ALA A 169 1.91 -3.70 -14.81
N GLN A 170 2.15 -3.49 -16.12
CA GLN A 170 1.26 -4.00 -17.17
C GLN A 170 1.17 -5.53 -17.17
N GLY A 171 2.27 -6.22 -16.86
CA GLY A 171 2.28 -7.68 -16.73
C GLY A 171 1.39 -8.15 -15.56
N PHE A 172 1.45 -7.50 -14.43
CA PHE A 172 0.58 -7.79 -13.29
C PHE A 172 -0.89 -7.48 -13.60
N ALA A 173 -1.18 -6.35 -14.23
CA ALA A 173 -2.54 -5.99 -14.64
C ALA A 173 -3.12 -7.00 -15.65
N LEU A 174 -2.32 -7.44 -16.62
CA LEU A 174 -2.75 -8.43 -17.60
C LEU A 174 -3.01 -9.80 -16.94
N MET A 175 -2.17 -10.24 -16.01
CA MET A 175 -2.39 -11.46 -15.24
C MET A 175 -3.67 -11.38 -14.42
N ALA A 176 -3.93 -10.23 -13.78
CA ALA A 176 -5.11 -10.05 -12.97
C ALA A 176 -6.43 -10.03 -13.76
N GLN A 177 -6.37 -9.82 -15.08
CA GLN A 177 -7.52 -9.92 -16.00
C GLN A 177 -7.81 -11.36 -16.46
N ASP A 178 -6.89 -12.31 -16.23
CA ASP A 178 -7.14 -13.72 -16.57
C ASP A 178 -8.16 -14.31 -15.59
N PRO A 179 -9.26 -14.93 -16.06
CA PRO A 179 -10.28 -15.52 -15.19
C PRO A 179 -9.71 -16.54 -14.18
N GLU A 180 -8.64 -17.26 -14.54
CA GLU A 180 -7.99 -18.22 -13.65
C GLU A 180 -7.27 -17.53 -12.46
N ALA A 181 -7.01 -16.21 -12.53
CA ALA A 181 -6.36 -15.45 -11.47
C ALA A 181 -7.34 -15.00 -10.36
N GLU A 182 -8.65 -14.94 -10.60
CA GLU A 182 -9.61 -14.34 -9.68
C GLU A 182 -9.56 -14.97 -8.27
N LEU A 183 -9.70 -16.28 -8.17
CA LEU A 183 -9.70 -16.99 -6.90
C LEU A 183 -8.34 -16.91 -6.18
N PRO A 184 -7.19 -17.17 -6.84
CA PRO A 184 -5.88 -16.97 -6.26
C PRO A 184 -5.65 -15.57 -5.74
N LEU A 185 -5.97 -14.52 -6.52
CA LEU A 185 -5.78 -13.14 -6.11
C LEU A 185 -6.67 -12.74 -4.93
N ARG A 186 -7.91 -13.22 -4.92
CA ARG A 186 -8.80 -13.02 -3.78
C ARG A 186 -8.24 -13.67 -2.51
N SER A 187 -7.72 -14.89 -2.61
CA SER A 187 -7.10 -15.60 -1.50
C SER A 187 -5.85 -14.87 -0.98
N ILE A 188 -4.94 -14.46 -1.87
CA ILE A 188 -3.75 -13.67 -1.53
C ILE A 188 -4.15 -12.38 -0.81
N HIS A 189 -5.12 -11.64 -1.35
CA HIS A 189 -5.63 -10.43 -0.73
C HIS A 189 -6.15 -10.68 0.69
N LEU A 190 -6.94 -11.73 0.90
CA LEU A 190 -7.47 -12.07 2.24
C LEU A 190 -6.37 -12.47 3.22
N LYS A 191 -5.34 -13.20 2.79
CA LYS A 191 -4.17 -13.55 3.61
C LYS A 191 -3.43 -12.29 4.08
N LEU A 192 -3.16 -11.35 3.17
CA LEU A 192 -2.47 -10.10 3.47
C LEU A 192 -3.34 -9.13 4.28
N ARG A 193 -4.65 -9.07 4.01
CA ARG A 193 -5.60 -8.27 4.78
C ARG A 193 -5.64 -8.68 6.26
N LYS A 194 -5.53 -9.97 6.58
CA LYS A 194 -5.39 -10.46 7.98
C LYS A 194 -4.13 -9.93 8.66
N ARG A 195 -3.11 -9.54 7.89
CA ARG A 195 -1.87 -8.92 8.37
C ARG A 195 -1.92 -7.38 8.38
N GLY A 196 -3.09 -6.80 8.04
CA GLY A 196 -3.27 -5.37 7.95
C GLY A 196 -2.76 -4.73 6.66
N ILE A 197 -2.60 -5.52 5.61
CA ILE A 197 -2.10 -5.07 4.31
C ILE A 197 -3.19 -5.26 3.26
N TRP A 198 -3.63 -4.16 2.66
CA TRP A 198 -4.54 -4.14 1.53
C TRP A 198 -3.73 -4.18 0.23
N VAL A 199 -4.10 -5.05 -0.69
CA VAL A 199 -3.46 -5.17 -2.01
C VAL A 199 -4.44 -4.79 -3.09
N TRP A 200 -4.03 -3.94 -4.04
CA TRP A 200 -4.76 -3.66 -5.25
C TRP A 200 -4.78 -4.90 -6.15
N ARG A 201 -5.90 -5.64 -6.18
CA ARG A 201 -5.98 -6.97 -6.80
C ARG A 201 -5.80 -6.97 -8.31
N TYR A 202 -6.04 -5.86 -8.99
CA TYR A 202 -5.96 -5.75 -10.45
C TYR A 202 -4.66 -5.11 -10.95
N GLY A 203 -3.63 -5.07 -10.13
CA GLY A 203 -2.32 -4.52 -10.46
C GLY A 203 -1.89 -3.42 -9.51
N ALA A 204 -2.03 -2.17 -9.93
CA ALA A 204 -1.80 -0.98 -9.11
C ALA A 204 -3.10 -0.18 -8.92
N ILE A 205 -3.06 0.85 -8.10
CA ILE A 205 -4.20 1.74 -7.89
C ILE A 205 -4.71 2.33 -9.21
N GLU A 206 -3.82 2.59 -10.17
CA GLU A 206 -4.18 3.15 -11.46
C GLU A 206 -5.15 2.24 -12.22
N GLU A 207 -4.88 0.95 -12.27
CA GLU A 207 -5.75 -0.03 -12.92
C GLU A 207 -7.10 -0.14 -12.23
N HIS A 208 -7.11 -0.14 -10.90
CA HIS A 208 -8.36 -0.14 -10.11
C HIS A 208 -9.24 1.07 -10.40
N LEU A 209 -8.64 2.23 -10.51
CA LEU A 209 -9.36 3.49 -10.68
C LEU A 209 -9.57 3.89 -12.15
N GLY A 210 -8.94 3.19 -13.11
CA GLY A 210 -8.96 3.53 -14.53
C GLY A 210 -8.18 4.81 -14.84
N LEU A 211 -7.02 4.99 -14.18
CA LEU A 211 -6.12 6.14 -14.43
C LEU A 211 -5.15 5.82 -15.58
N GLU A 212 -5.03 6.72 -16.53
CA GLU A 212 -4.16 6.55 -17.70
C GLU A 212 -2.69 6.88 -17.43
N GLY A 213 -2.30 7.07 -16.16
CA GLY A 213 -0.90 7.33 -15.77
C GLY A 213 -0.73 7.99 -14.40
N LYS A 214 0.52 8.38 -14.10
CA LYS A 214 0.99 8.85 -12.78
C LYS A 214 1.42 10.31 -12.83
N THR A 215 0.57 11.21 -13.31
CA THR A 215 0.89 12.66 -13.40
C THR A 215 -0.12 13.49 -12.63
N GLU A 216 0.33 14.67 -12.17
CA GLU A 216 -0.55 15.61 -11.43
C GLU A 216 -1.80 15.99 -12.24
N LYS A 217 -1.66 16.15 -13.56
CA LYS A 217 -2.79 16.46 -14.46
C LYS A 217 -3.85 15.35 -14.42
N ILE A 218 -3.42 14.08 -14.46
CA ILE A 218 -4.33 12.92 -14.44
C ILE A 218 -5.01 12.81 -13.08
N TRP A 219 -4.25 12.97 -11.99
CA TRP A 219 -4.81 12.90 -10.63
C TRP A 219 -5.82 14.01 -10.38
N SER A 220 -5.50 15.26 -10.77
CA SER A 220 -6.42 16.39 -10.60
C SER A 220 -7.70 16.20 -11.39
N ALA A 221 -7.61 15.78 -12.65
CA ALA A 221 -8.79 15.48 -13.47
C ALA A 221 -9.65 14.35 -12.89
N PHE A 222 -9.03 13.32 -12.31
CA PHE A 222 -9.74 12.24 -11.65
C PHE A 222 -10.40 12.70 -10.34
N ILE A 223 -9.71 13.51 -9.53
CA ILE A 223 -10.25 14.11 -8.30
C ILE A 223 -11.49 14.95 -8.62
N ASP A 224 -11.45 15.76 -9.66
CA ASP A 224 -12.59 16.54 -10.10
C ASP A 224 -13.76 15.64 -10.55
N LYS A 225 -13.45 14.55 -11.27
CA LYS A 225 -14.45 13.55 -11.63
C LYS A 225 -15.13 12.94 -10.38
N ILE A 226 -14.36 12.56 -9.36
CA ILE A 226 -14.89 11.99 -8.11
C ILE A 226 -15.81 12.99 -7.40
N ARG A 227 -15.45 14.27 -7.38
CA ARG A 227 -16.25 15.30 -6.70
C ARG A 227 -17.62 15.53 -7.32
N TYR A 228 -17.69 15.50 -8.66
CA TYR A 228 -18.87 15.96 -9.40
C TYR A 228 -19.65 14.84 -10.10
N LYS A 229 -19.10 13.64 -10.21
CA LYS A 229 -19.74 12.50 -10.88
C LYS A 229 -19.93 11.34 -9.91
N GLU A 230 -20.78 10.41 -10.27
CA GLU A 230 -20.99 9.18 -9.53
C GLU A 230 -19.82 8.22 -9.78
N PRO A 231 -19.01 7.85 -8.75
CA PRO A 231 -17.80 7.06 -8.93
C PRO A 231 -18.04 5.70 -9.58
N ARG A 232 -19.15 5.05 -9.25
CA ARG A 232 -19.56 3.74 -9.82
C ARG A 232 -19.64 3.73 -11.36
N LYS A 233 -19.90 4.89 -11.98
CA LYS A 233 -20.03 4.99 -13.44
C LYS A 233 -18.73 5.06 -14.21
N PHE A 234 -17.60 5.28 -13.54
CA PHE A 234 -16.32 5.48 -14.22
C PHE A 234 -15.11 4.82 -13.55
N ILE A 235 -15.28 4.23 -12.35
CA ILE A 235 -14.24 3.43 -11.71
C ILE A 235 -14.45 1.97 -12.10
N PRO A 236 -13.51 1.35 -12.84
CA PRO A 236 -13.71 0.00 -13.38
C PRO A 236 -13.95 -1.06 -12.29
N HIS A 237 -13.25 -0.96 -11.17
CA HIS A 237 -13.32 -1.93 -10.08
C HIS A 237 -13.92 -1.32 -8.80
N TYR A 238 -15.00 -0.55 -8.97
CA TYR A 238 -15.66 0.16 -7.89
C TYR A 238 -16.13 -0.75 -6.75
N GLU A 239 -16.63 -1.94 -7.06
CA GLU A 239 -17.15 -2.89 -6.05
C GLU A 239 -16.04 -3.48 -5.15
N ASP A 240 -14.77 -3.24 -5.49
CA ASP A 240 -13.61 -3.67 -4.71
C ASP A 240 -13.04 -2.56 -3.81
N LEU A 241 -13.67 -1.38 -3.79
CA LEU A 241 -13.31 -0.27 -2.93
C LEU A 241 -14.11 -0.28 -1.63
#